data_72109258aa246474b11fb6ba558807ab
#
_entry.id   72109258aa246474b11fb6ba558807ab
#
_cell.length_a   1.000
_cell.length_b   1.000
_cell.length_c   1.000
_cell.angle_alpha   90.00
_cell.angle_beta   90.00
_cell.angle_gamma   90.00
#
_symmetry.space_group_name_H-M   'P 1'
#
loop_
_entity.id
_entity.type
_entity.pdbx_description
1 polymer ?
#
loop_
_entity_poly.entity_id
_entity_poly.type
_entity_poly.pdbx_seq_one_letter_code
_entity_poly.pdbx_strand_id
1 'polypeptide(L)'
;MANKPMLWYVIKKVTDAGIKDIIINVNPGEVKYMSDALGDGSEFGATIVYLEQRGGAKGLAHVVANAEEHLKGERFLFFLGDNIILGSINKFVDRFQNEDLDCMIALSHVKDPHRFGVAEFGVDGTLTRTIEKPKDPPSPFAVTGIYLFDEKYFEAFKNIDPSARGEYEITDIITWYIRNGKVGHEEITGWWKDTGTPDALIEGNALIMDDMQRDEFCVDCKPHVDAQIQGLVSMGEGSVISSDCLIRGPVTIGKNCVIESSFIGPYTAIGDGVTIKNTEVEHSIVFEGATIDTTRRIVNSLIGVNATLVDHKRSHPKTSHRLVIGDNSFVEL
;
A
#
# COMPACT_ATOMS: atom_id res chain seq x y z
N MET A 1 -3.73 2.73 5.97
CA MET A 1 -2.58 3.53 6.38
C MET A 1 -3.03 4.97 6.52
N ALA A 2 -2.64 5.64 7.58
CA ALA A 2 -3.13 7.00 7.92
C ALA A 2 -4.65 7.15 7.72
N ASN A 3 -5.42 6.13 8.13
CA ASN A 3 -6.88 6.02 8.03
C ASN A 3 -7.48 6.04 6.61
N LYS A 4 -6.67 5.75 5.59
CA LYS A 4 -7.14 5.53 4.21
C LYS A 4 -6.82 4.09 3.77
N PRO A 5 -7.64 3.50 2.90
CA PRO A 5 -7.26 2.26 2.22
C PRO A 5 -5.93 2.43 1.49
N MET A 6 -5.09 1.40 1.47
CA MET A 6 -3.80 1.44 0.76
C MET A 6 -3.96 1.81 -0.71
N LEU A 7 -4.91 1.22 -1.38
CA LEU A 7 -5.20 1.46 -2.80
C LEU A 7 -5.65 2.91 -3.08
N TRP A 8 -6.15 3.64 -2.07
CA TRP A 8 -6.45 5.06 -2.19
C TRP A 8 -5.21 5.87 -2.60
N TYR A 9 -4.04 5.57 -2.01
CA TYR A 9 -2.78 6.24 -2.34
C TYR A 9 -2.30 5.93 -3.75
N VAL A 10 -2.48 4.68 -4.19
CA VAL A 10 -2.14 4.27 -5.57
C VAL A 10 -3.03 5.00 -6.58
N ILE A 11 -4.35 5.01 -6.37
CA ILE A 11 -5.30 5.71 -7.23
C ILE A 11 -4.96 7.20 -7.29
N LYS A 12 -4.68 7.82 -6.15
CA LYS A 12 -4.27 9.23 -6.08
C LYS A 12 -3.01 9.51 -6.93
N LYS A 13 -1.98 8.68 -6.84
CA LYS A 13 -0.77 8.81 -7.68
C LYS A 13 -1.07 8.68 -9.18
N VAL A 14 -1.96 7.77 -9.54
CA VAL A 14 -2.40 7.53 -10.92
C VAL A 14 -3.18 8.75 -11.46
N THR A 15 -4.13 9.26 -10.68
CA THR A 15 -4.94 10.42 -11.08
C THR A 15 -4.15 11.72 -11.11
N ASP A 16 -3.19 11.90 -10.19
CA ASP A 16 -2.26 13.05 -10.19
C ASP A 16 -1.32 13.04 -11.42
N ALA A 17 -1.09 11.86 -12.02
CA ALA A 17 -0.39 11.73 -13.31
C ALA A 17 -1.28 11.95 -14.53
N GLY A 18 -2.56 12.35 -14.33
CA GLY A 18 -3.50 12.66 -15.38
C GLY A 18 -4.25 11.47 -15.97
N ILE A 19 -4.05 10.26 -15.42
CA ILE A 19 -4.75 9.03 -15.86
C ILE A 19 -6.09 8.95 -15.11
N LYS A 20 -7.19 8.94 -15.84
CA LYS A 20 -8.54 9.01 -15.26
C LYS A 20 -9.41 7.79 -15.48
N ASP A 21 -9.09 6.95 -16.44
CA ASP A 21 -9.78 5.69 -16.68
C ASP A 21 -8.99 4.57 -16.01
N ILE A 22 -9.57 3.97 -14.98
CA ILE A 22 -8.90 3.04 -14.09
C ILE A 22 -9.65 1.72 -14.06
N ILE A 23 -8.91 0.62 -14.24
CA ILE A 23 -9.41 -0.73 -14.06
C ILE A 23 -8.78 -1.31 -12.80
N ILE A 24 -9.60 -1.73 -11.85
CA ILE A 24 -9.15 -2.44 -10.66
C ILE A 24 -9.49 -3.92 -10.84
N ASN A 25 -8.46 -4.75 -10.96
CA ASN A 25 -8.62 -6.19 -10.98
C ASN A 25 -8.68 -6.72 -9.55
N VAL A 26 -9.72 -7.49 -9.25
CA VAL A 26 -9.99 -8.03 -7.92
C VAL A 26 -10.18 -9.55 -7.96
N ASN A 27 -10.06 -10.21 -6.82
CA ASN A 27 -10.39 -11.63 -6.73
C ASN A 27 -11.89 -11.86 -6.94
N PRO A 28 -12.29 -13.06 -7.39
CA PRO A 28 -13.70 -13.41 -7.53
C PRO A 28 -14.49 -13.20 -6.24
N GLY A 29 -15.61 -12.48 -6.35
CA GLY A 29 -16.50 -12.14 -5.23
C GLY A 29 -16.11 -10.90 -4.44
N GLU A 30 -14.99 -10.22 -4.75
CA GLU A 30 -14.53 -9.04 -3.99
C GLU A 30 -14.95 -7.70 -4.62
N VAL A 31 -15.60 -7.68 -5.79
CA VAL A 31 -16.04 -6.46 -6.47
C VAL A 31 -16.84 -5.55 -5.55
N LYS A 32 -17.84 -6.12 -4.86
CA LYS A 32 -18.68 -5.31 -3.96
C LYS A 32 -17.87 -4.70 -2.82
N TYR A 33 -17.00 -5.45 -2.19
CA TYR A 33 -16.15 -4.96 -1.09
C TYR A 33 -15.26 -3.81 -1.55
N MET A 34 -14.61 -3.96 -2.70
CA MET A 34 -13.73 -2.92 -3.26
C MET A 34 -14.50 -1.69 -3.72
N SER A 35 -15.67 -1.88 -4.36
CA SER A 35 -16.50 -0.75 -4.80
C SER A 35 -17.14 0.00 -3.63
N ASP A 36 -17.49 -0.67 -2.54
CA ASP A 36 -17.96 -0.03 -1.31
C ASP A 36 -16.85 0.83 -0.65
N ALA A 37 -15.58 0.39 -0.75
CA ALA A 37 -14.43 1.06 -0.14
C ALA A 37 -13.87 2.24 -0.98
N LEU A 38 -13.96 2.18 -2.31
CA LEU A 38 -13.29 3.11 -3.23
C LEU A 38 -14.26 3.87 -4.16
N GLY A 39 -15.53 3.48 -4.17
CA GLY A 39 -16.56 4.10 -5.00
C GLY A 39 -16.37 3.86 -6.51
N ASP A 40 -16.90 4.76 -7.29
CA ASP A 40 -16.86 4.76 -8.77
C ASP A 40 -15.70 5.58 -9.35
N GLY A 41 -14.86 6.15 -8.49
CA GLY A 41 -13.74 7.01 -8.87
C GLY A 41 -14.04 8.50 -8.84
N SER A 42 -15.27 8.91 -8.64
CA SER A 42 -15.68 10.33 -8.64
C SER A 42 -14.93 11.15 -7.58
N GLU A 43 -14.64 10.59 -6.40
CA GLU A 43 -13.82 11.22 -5.35
C GLU A 43 -12.43 11.61 -5.87
N PHE A 44 -11.87 10.85 -6.81
CA PHE A 44 -10.55 11.07 -7.41
C PHE A 44 -10.60 11.87 -8.72
N GLY A 45 -11.78 12.26 -9.19
CA GLY A 45 -11.97 12.85 -10.52
C GLY A 45 -11.65 11.88 -11.66
N ALA A 46 -11.91 10.59 -11.44
CA ALA A 46 -11.64 9.47 -12.33
C ALA A 46 -12.88 8.58 -12.50
N THR A 47 -12.80 7.60 -13.40
CA THR A 47 -13.77 6.52 -13.55
C THR A 47 -13.10 5.21 -13.19
N ILE A 48 -13.69 4.42 -12.29
CA ILE A 48 -13.17 3.12 -11.87
C ILE A 48 -14.09 2.02 -12.36
N VAL A 49 -13.51 1.05 -13.07
CA VAL A 49 -14.15 -0.21 -13.47
C VAL A 49 -13.52 -1.35 -12.67
N TYR A 50 -14.34 -2.21 -12.08
CA TYR A 50 -13.88 -3.37 -11.32
C TYR A 50 -14.01 -4.63 -12.16
N LEU A 51 -12.91 -5.38 -12.32
CA LEU A 51 -12.88 -6.65 -13.05
C LEU A 51 -12.53 -7.79 -12.11
N GLU A 52 -13.30 -8.87 -12.18
CA GLU A 52 -12.93 -10.09 -11.47
C GLU A 52 -11.84 -10.87 -12.21
N GLN A 53 -10.85 -11.34 -11.46
CA GLN A 53 -9.82 -12.24 -11.96
C GLN A 53 -10.43 -13.55 -12.45
N ARG A 54 -10.35 -13.82 -13.75
CA ARG A 54 -10.83 -15.07 -14.34
C ARG A 54 -9.71 -16.12 -14.34
N GLY A 55 -10.07 -17.37 -14.11
CA GLY A 55 -9.14 -18.50 -14.22
C GLY A 55 -8.16 -18.70 -13.06
N GLY A 56 -8.33 -17.98 -11.95
CA GLY A 56 -7.49 -18.06 -10.74
C GLY A 56 -6.19 -17.28 -10.82
N ALA A 57 -5.38 -17.40 -9.78
CA ALA A 57 -4.08 -16.72 -9.66
C ALA A 57 -3.04 -17.38 -10.59
N LYS A 58 -2.80 -16.78 -11.75
CA LYS A 58 -1.87 -17.27 -12.76
C LYS A 58 -0.71 -16.30 -13.04
N GLY A 59 -0.43 -15.40 -12.11
CA GLY A 59 0.66 -14.42 -12.22
C GLY A 59 0.22 -13.06 -12.75
N LEU A 60 1.08 -12.06 -12.58
CA LEU A 60 0.79 -10.66 -12.87
C LEU A 60 0.51 -10.40 -14.36
N ALA A 61 1.22 -11.07 -15.25
CA ALA A 61 0.96 -10.90 -16.69
C ALA A 61 -0.45 -11.39 -17.08
N HIS A 62 -0.95 -12.42 -16.41
CA HIS A 62 -2.31 -12.91 -16.65
C HIS A 62 -3.39 -11.94 -16.11
N VAL A 63 -3.11 -11.19 -15.04
CA VAL A 63 -4.01 -10.13 -14.54
C VAL A 63 -4.29 -9.10 -15.64
N VAL A 64 -3.25 -8.61 -16.30
CA VAL A 64 -3.40 -7.67 -17.42
C VAL A 64 -4.11 -8.31 -18.60
N ALA A 65 -3.80 -9.58 -18.93
CA ALA A 65 -4.47 -10.30 -19.99
C ALA A 65 -6.00 -10.44 -19.78
N ASN A 66 -6.47 -10.52 -18.53
CA ASN A 66 -7.91 -10.52 -18.23
C ASN A 66 -8.62 -9.20 -18.61
N ALA A 67 -7.87 -8.12 -18.74
CA ALA A 67 -8.38 -6.80 -19.12
C ALA A 67 -8.27 -6.52 -20.62
N GLU A 68 -7.93 -7.52 -21.48
CA GLU A 68 -7.71 -7.33 -22.93
C GLU A 68 -8.85 -6.57 -23.62
N GLU A 69 -10.11 -6.87 -23.28
CA GLU A 69 -11.28 -6.21 -23.89
C GLU A 69 -11.30 -4.69 -23.66
N HIS A 70 -10.65 -4.21 -22.60
CA HIS A 70 -10.58 -2.79 -22.24
C HIS A 70 -9.27 -2.13 -22.68
N LEU A 71 -8.18 -2.89 -22.79
CA LEU A 71 -6.82 -2.37 -23.00
C LEU A 71 -6.28 -2.60 -24.42
N LYS A 72 -6.99 -3.35 -25.25
CA LYS A 72 -6.53 -3.66 -26.60
C LYS A 72 -6.45 -2.41 -27.47
N GLY A 73 -5.26 -2.12 -27.97
CA GLY A 73 -4.97 -0.95 -28.80
C GLY A 73 -4.64 0.29 -27.99
N GLU A 74 -4.57 0.19 -26.64
CA GLU A 74 -4.27 1.29 -25.75
C GLU A 74 -2.83 1.20 -25.19
N ARG A 75 -2.28 2.35 -24.86
CA ARG A 75 -1.09 2.49 -24.00
C ARG A 75 -1.56 2.63 -22.56
N PHE A 76 -1.03 1.86 -21.63
CA PHE A 76 -1.55 1.82 -20.28
C PHE A 76 -0.47 1.74 -19.21
N LEU A 77 -0.81 2.20 -18.02
CA LEU A 77 -0.07 2.01 -16.78
C LEU A 77 -0.63 0.77 -16.05
N PHE A 78 0.24 -0.15 -15.68
CA PHE A 78 -0.06 -1.23 -14.75
C PHE A 78 0.64 -0.95 -13.42
N PHE A 79 -0.15 -0.74 -12.35
CA PHE A 79 0.35 -0.40 -11.03
C PHE A 79 -0.20 -1.38 -10.00
N LEU A 80 0.68 -2.03 -9.25
CA LEU A 80 0.29 -2.98 -8.21
C LEU A 80 -0.29 -2.24 -7.01
N GLY A 81 -1.47 -2.70 -6.54
CA GLY A 81 -2.23 -2.03 -5.50
C GLY A 81 -1.62 -2.05 -4.11
N ASP A 82 -0.59 -2.88 -3.88
CA ASP A 82 0.18 -3.00 -2.64
C ASP A 82 1.53 -2.26 -2.67
N ASN A 83 1.80 -1.52 -3.73
CA ASN A 83 3.03 -0.76 -3.89
C ASN A 83 2.82 0.72 -3.59
N ILE A 84 3.63 1.26 -2.71
CA ILE A 84 3.60 2.68 -2.34
C ILE A 84 4.95 3.30 -2.64
N ILE A 85 4.92 4.55 -3.14
CA ILE A 85 6.12 5.31 -3.47
C ILE A 85 6.06 6.73 -2.92
N LEU A 86 7.23 7.30 -2.61
CA LEU A 86 7.38 8.74 -2.42
C LEU A 86 7.29 9.47 -3.77
N GLY A 87 6.68 10.64 -3.76
CA GLY A 87 6.65 11.53 -4.93
C GLY A 87 5.69 11.08 -6.03
N SER A 88 5.90 11.62 -7.22
CA SER A 88 5.03 11.46 -8.39
C SER A 88 5.54 10.39 -9.35
N ILE A 89 4.60 9.76 -10.07
CA ILE A 89 4.91 8.87 -11.20
C ILE A 89 5.03 9.60 -12.54
N ASN A 90 4.83 10.93 -12.58
CA ASN A 90 4.80 11.71 -13.82
C ASN A 90 6.05 11.50 -14.68
N LYS A 91 7.25 11.46 -14.05
CA LYS A 91 8.49 11.24 -14.80
C LYS A 91 8.50 9.95 -15.62
N PHE A 92 7.86 8.89 -15.14
CA PHE A 92 7.75 7.62 -15.88
C PHE A 92 6.77 7.76 -17.05
N VAL A 93 5.62 8.40 -16.78
CA VAL A 93 4.57 8.65 -17.80
C VAL A 93 5.11 9.57 -18.88
N ASP A 94 5.75 10.69 -18.50
CA ASP A 94 6.32 11.68 -19.43
C ASP A 94 7.41 11.04 -20.32
N ARG A 95 8.32 10.27 -19.75
CA ARG A 95 9.36 9.57 -20.52
C ARG A 95 8.77 8.55 -21.47
N PHE A 96 7.81 7.75 -21.00
CA PHE A 96 7.13 6.75 -21.82
C PHE A 96 6.48 7.38 -23.05
N GLN A 97 5.87 8.55 -22.89
CA GLN A 97 5.21 9.27 -23.99
C GLN A 97 6.23 10.02 -24.88
N ASN A 98 7.14 10.81 -24.29
CA ASN A 98 8.02 11.70 -25.04
C ASN A 98 9.14 10.97 -25.78
N GLU A 99 9.62 9.84 -25.25
CA GLU A 99 10.65 9.03 -25.89
C GLU A 99 10.08 7.95 -26.82
N ASP A 100 8.76 7.88 -26.95
CA ASP A 100 8.03 6.86 -27.72
C ASP A 100 8.52 5.44 -27.40
N LEU A 101 8.44 5.10 -26.11
CA LEU A 101 8.83 3.79 -25.60
C LEU A 101 7.69 2.78 -25.79
N ASP A 102 8.04 1.53 -26.07
CA ASP A 102 7.08 0.42 -26.11
C ASP A 102 6.79 -0.12 -24.68
N CYS A 103 7.80 -0.06 -23.80
CA CYS A 103 7.68 -0.44 -22.40
C CYS A 103 8.52 0.50 -21.51
N MET A 104 8.02 0.82 -20.33
CA MET A 104 8.75 1.54 -19.30
C MET A 104 8.59 0.86 -17.96
N ILE A 105 9.70 0.67 -17.23
CA ILE A 105 9.69 0.05 -15.89
C ILE A 105 10.30 0.97 -14.86
N ALA A 106 9.71 0.96 -13.66
CA ALA A 106 10.29 1.62 -12.50
C ALA A 106 11.15 0.63 -11.71
N LEU A 107 12.34 1.06 -11.34
CA LEU A 107 13.30 0.28 -10.57
C LEU A 107 13.52 0.88 -9.18
N SER A 108 13.89 0.04 -8.22
CA SER A 108 14.31 0.49 -6.90
C SER A 108 15.53 -0.31 -6.43
N HIS A 109 16.50 0.40 -5.85
CA HIS A 109 17.64 -0.25 -5.20
C HIS A 109 17.20 -0.88 -3.88
N VAL A 110 17.36 -2.20 -3.73
CA VAL A 110 16.95 -2.95 -2.54
C VAL A 110 18.10 -3.74 -1.94
N LYS A 111 18.02 -3.98 -0.63
CA LYS A 111 19.02 -4.80 0.09
C LYS A 111 18.87 -6.31 -0.17
N ASP A 112 17.64 -6.72 -0.51
CA ASP A 112 17.24 -8.12 -0.63
C ASP A 112 16.52 -8.38 -1.96
N PRO A 113 17.27 -8.35 -3.11
CA PRO A 113 16.67 -8.38 -4.44
C PRO A 113 16.06 -9.74 -4.82
N HIS A 114 16.48 -10.84 -4.23
CA HIS A 114 15.95 -12.17 -4.57
C HIS A 114 14.46 -12.39 -4.24
N ARG A 115 13.84 -11.43 -3.57
CA ARG A 115 12.38 -11.44 -3.31
C ARG A 115 11.56 -10.91 -4.46
N PHE A 116 12.19 -10.25 -5.43
CA PHE A 116 11.53 -9.47 -6.48
C PHE A 116 11.97 -9.93 -7.87
N GLY A 117 11.30 -9.41 -8.90
CA GLY A 117 11.87 -9.38 -10.23
C GLY A 117 13.12 -8.48 -10.22
N VAL A 118 14.21 -8.90 -10.84
CA VAL A 118 15.50 -8.19 -10.82
C VAL A 118 15.93 -7.84 -12.23
N ALA A 119 16.36 -6.58 -12.41
CA ALA A 119 16.92 -6.09 -13.67
C ALA A 119 18.36 -6.56 -13.83
N GLU A 120 18.73 -7.03 -15.03
CA GLU A 120 20.10 -7.31 -15.42
C GLU A 120 20.58 -6.32 -16.46
N PHE A 121 21.79 -5.81 -16.28
CA PHE A 121 22.39 -4.81 -17.15
C PHE A 121 23.63 -5.34 -17.85
N GLY A 122 23.82 -4.93 -19.09
CA GLY A 122 25.07 -5.12 -19.81
C GLY A 122 26.19 -4.24 -19.27
N VAL A 123 27.41 -4.48 -19.75
CA VAL A 123 28.61 -3.71 -19.36
C VAL A 123 28.51 -2.23 -19.77
N ASP A 124 27.66 -1.91 -20.71
CA ASP A 124 27.37 -0.56 -21.19
C ASP A 124 26.20 0.10 -20.44
N GLY A 125 25.63 -0.58 -19.42
CA GLY A 125 24.48 -0.09 -18.64
C GLY A 125 23.13 -0.29 -19.31
N THR A 126 23.05 -0.97 -20.46
CA THR A 126 21.78 -1.31 -21.09
C THR A 126 21.03 -2.41 -20.34
N LEU A 127 19.71 -2.28 -20.22
CA LEU A 127 18.87 -3.34 -19.66
C LEU A 127 18.83 -4.52 -20.62
N THR A 128 19.29 -5.72 -20.20
CA THR A 128 19.41 -6.90 -21.05
C THR A 128 18.29 -7.91 -20.82
N ARG A 129 17.81 -8.04 -19.61
CA ARG A 129 16.64 -8.86 -19.22
C ARG A 129 16.16 -8.54 -17.81
N THR A 130 15.02 -9.09 -17.46
CA THR A 130 14.53 -9.17 -16.08
C THR A 130 14.31 -10.61 -15.67
N ILE A 131 14.58 -10.94 -14.41
CA ILE A 131 14.54 -12.32 -13.89
C ILE A 131 13.67 -12.33 -12.63
N GLU A 132 12.64 -13.18 -12.61
CA GLU A 132 11.76 -13.30 -11.46
C GLU A 132 12.45 -14.06 -10.32
N LYS A 133 12.54 -13.44 -9.15
CA LYS A 133 13.04 -14.00 -7.88
C LYS A 133 14.28 -14.87 -8.04
N PRO A 134 15.36 -14.34 -8.61
CA PRO A 134 16.57 -15.13 -8.88
C PRO A 134 17.25 -15.55 -7.57
N LYS A 135 17.80 -16.76 -7.53
CA LYS A 135 18.61 -17.22 -6.40
C LYS A 135 19.88 -16.40 -6.24
N ASP A 136 20.52 -16.08 -7.36
CA ASP A 136 21.72 -15.25 -7.46
C ASP A 136 21.36 -13.98 -8.25
N PRO A 137 20.95 -12.90 -7.59
CA PRO A 137 20.53 -11.69 -8.27
C PRO A 137 21.69 -11.02 -9.04
N PRO A 138 21.50 -10.68 -10.33
CA PRO A 138 22.55 -10.05 -11.14
C PRO A 138 22.80 -8.58 -10.78
N SER A 139 21.88 -7.96 -10.07
CA SER A 139 21.97 -6.56 -9.62
C SER A 139 21.16 -6.32 -8.35
N PRO A 140 21.33 -5.19 -7.67
CA PRO A 140 20.49 -4.80 -6.54
C PRO A 140 19.17 -4.10 -6.97
N PHE A 141 18.87 -3.99 -8.27
CA PHE A 141 17.73 -3.25 -8.79
C PHE A 141 16.51 -4.16 -8.93
N ALA A 142 15.59 -4.02 -7.98
CA ALA A 142 14.27 -4.66 -8.06
C ALA A 142 13.40 -3.96 -9.11
N VAL A 143 12.69 -4.74 -9.89
CA VAL A 143 11.57 -4.28 -10.72
C VAL A 143 10.41 -4.04 -9.78
N THR A 144 9.96 -2.80 -9.69
CA THR A 144 8.86 -2.42 -8.81
C THR A 144 7.51 -2.75 -9.44
N GLY A 145 6.42 -2.53 -8.72
CA GLY A 145 5.07 -2.74 -9.21
C GLY A 145 4.53 -1.64 -10.14
N ILE A 146 5.38 -0.93 -10.89
CA ILE A 146 4.98 0.18 -11.77
C ILE A 146 5.53 -0.08 -13.18
N TYR A 147 4.62 -0.27 -14.12
CA TYR A 147 4.92 -0.63 -15.50
C TYR A 147 4.06 0.19 -16.46
N LEU A 148 4.63 0.63 -17.57
CA LEU A 148 3.87 1.19 -18.69
C LEU A 148 4.14 0.32 -19.92
N PHE A 149 3.09 0.03 -20.64
CA PHE A 149 3.11 -0.81 -21.83
C PHE A 149 2.35 -0.16 -22.98
N ASP A 150 2.77 -0.45 -24.20
CA ASP A 150 2.04 -0.10 -25.42
C ASP A 150 1.01 -1.20 -25.81
N GLU A 151 0.35 -1.00 -26.94
CA GLU A 151 -0.66 -1.90 -27.49
C GLU A 151 -0.15 -3.31 -27.84
N LYS A 152 1.17 -3.53 -27.90
CA LYS A 152 1.79 -4.85 -28.20
C LYS A 152 1.77 -5.79 -26.99
N TYR A 153 1.28 -5.36 -25.82
CA TYR A 153 1.26 -6.20 -24.62
C TYR A 153 0.64 -7.58 -24.86
N PHE A 154 -0.48 -7.64 -25.57
CA PHE A 154 -1.19 -8.91 -25.82
C PHE A 154 -0.49 -9.78 -26.85
N GLU A 155 0.35 -9.21 -27.71
CA GLU A 155 1.29 -9.96 -28.54
C GLU A 155 2.39 -10.56 -27.67
N ALA A 156 3.00 -9.77 -26.78
CA ALA A 156 4.00 -10.25 -25.84
C ALA A 156 3.46 -11.39 -24.97
N PHE A 157 2.24 -11.23 -24.44
CA PHE A 157 1.60 -12.26 -23.61
C PHE A 157 1.39 -13.59 -24.32
N LYS A 158 1.10 -13.58 -25.62
CA LYS A 158 0.97 -14.80 -26.44
C LYS A 158 2.31 -15.52 -26.71
N ASN A 159 3.42 -14.83 -26.48
CA ASN A 159 4.78 -15.32 -26.73
C ASN A 159 5.55 -15.70 -25.46
N ILE A 160 4.89 -15.74 -24.30
CA ILE A 160 5.47 -16.23 -23.04
C ILE A 160 4.73 -17.49 -22.58
N ASP A 161 5.44 -18.35 -21.88
CA ASP A 161 4.92 -19.54 -21.24
C ASP A 161 4.86 -19.36 -19.73
N PRO A 162 4.01 -20.13 -19.01
CA PRO A 162 4.05 -20.15 -17.54
C PRO A 162 5.42 -20.59 -17.04
N SER A 163 5.92 -19.91 -16.01
CA SER A 163 7.16 -20.26 -15.30
C SER A 163 7.08 -21.62 -14.61
N ALA A 164 8.19 -22.07 -14.03
CA ALA A 164 8.21 -23.29 -13.20
C ALA A 164 7.28 -23.19 -11.97
N ARG A 165 6.80 -21.99 -11.62
CA ARG A 165 5.81 -21.73 -10.57
C ARG A 165 4.37 -21.88 -11.08
N GLY A 166 4.17 -22.08 -12.38
CA GLY A 166 2.86 -22.10 -13.04
C GLY A 166 2.26 -20.71 -13.25
N GLU A 167 3.05 -19.65 -13.15
CA GLU A 167 2.62 -18.27 -13.28
C GLU A 167 3.15 -17.63 -14.57
N TYR A 168 2.35 -16.79 -15.22
CA TYR A 168 2.78 -15.89 -16.28
C TYR A 168 3.46 -14.67 -15.65
N GLU A 169 4.78 -14.63 -15.74
CA GLU A 169 5.58 -13.62 -15.05
C GLU A 169 5.60 -12.30 -15.83
N ILE A 170 5.46 -11.20 -15.12
CA ILE A 170 5.59 -9.88 -15.74
C ILE A 170 7.02 -9.61 -16.22
N THR A 171 8.01 -10.22 -15.57
CA THR A 171 9.42 -10.16 -15.98
C THR A 171 9.68 -10.81 -17.34
N ASP A 172 8.89 -11.82 -17.73
CA ASP A 172 9.00 -12.44 -19.06
C ASP A 172 8.40 -11.52 -20.14
N ILE A 173 7.30 -10.81 -19.83
CA ILE A 173 6.75 -9.75 -20.69
C ILE A 173 7.82 -8.68 -20.93
N ILE A 174 8.44 -8.14 -19.88
CA ILE A 174 9.48 -7.12 -19.99
C ILE A 174 10.66 -7.65 -20.83
N THR A 175 11.08 -8.88 -20.60
CA THR A 175 12.17 -9.51 -21.37
C THR A 175 11.80 -9.68 -22.84
N TRP A 176 10.53 -9.96 -23.16
CA TRP A 176 10.05 -9.97 -24.54
C TRP A 176 10.18 -8.57 -25.18
N TYR A 177 9.75 -7.50 -24.46
CA TYR A 177 9.89 -6.12 -24.93
C TYR A 177 11.35 -5.70 -25.14
N ILE A 178 12.28 -6.13 -24.26
CA ILE A 178 13.72 -5.86 -24.42
C ILE A 178 14.25 -6.41 -25.74
N ARG A 179 13.70 -7.54 -26.23
CA ARG A 179 14.14 -8.18 -27.47
C ARG A 179 13.45 -7.63 -28.72
N ASN A 180 12.24 -7.10 -28.58
CA ASN A 180 11.36 -6.79 -29.70
C ASN A 180 10.94 -5.31 -29.79
N GLY A 181 11.35 -4.47 -28.82
CA GLY A 181 10.92 -3.10 -28.75
C GLY A 181 11.91 -2.18 -28.05
N LYS A 182 11.46 -0.97 -27.75
CA LYS A 182 12.22 0.06 -27.07
C LYS A 182 11.79 0.15 -25.60
N VAL A 183 12.64 -0.33 -24.70
CA VAL A 183 12.36 -0.34 -23.24
C VAL A 183 13.12 0.77 -22.55
N GLY A 184 12.38 1.61 -21.81
CA GLY A 184 12.94 2.56 -20.85
C GLY A 184 12.92 2.00 -19.43
N HIS A 185 13.84 2.47 -18.63
CA HIS A 185 13.82 2.23 -17.18
C HIS A 185 14.22 3.50 -16.43
N GLU A 186 13.75 3.64 -15.20
CA GLU A 186 14.08 4.76 -14.32
C GLU A 186 14.03 4.31 -12.88
N GLU A 187 14.94 4.81 -12.05
CA GLU A 187 14.92 4.54 -10.62
C GLU A 187 13.90 5.45 -9.92
N ILE A 188 13.14 4.89 -8.97
CA ILE A 188 12.26 5.64 -8.10
C ILE A 188 13.10 6.57 -7.22
N THR A 189 12.79 7.85 -7.25
CA THR A 189 13.45 8.83 -6.39
C THR A 189 12.76 8.83 -5.02
N GLY A 190 13.52 8.59 -3.95
CA GLY A 190 13.01 8.48 -2.60
C GLY A 190 12.78 7.02 -2.19
N TRP A 191 11.70 6.74 -1.49
CA TRP A 191 11.41 5.38 -1.04
C TRP A 191 10.31 4.71 -1.89
N TRP A 192 10.44 3.41 -1.98
CA TRP A 192 9.44 2.49 -2.50
C TRP A 192 9.22 1.38 -1.48
N LYS A 193 7.97 0.97 -1.30
CA LYS A 193 7.59 -0.10 -0.37
C LYS A 193 6.53 -0.99 -1.01
N ASP A 194 6.84 -2.28 -1.07
CA ASP A 194 5.88 -3.36 -1.23
C ASP A 194 5.30 -3.65 0.17
N THR A 195 3.98 -3.47 0.33
CA THR A 195 3.29 -3.57 1.63
C THR A 195 2.56 -4.89 1.81
N GLY A 196 2.95 -5.94 1.09
CA GLY A 196 2.35 -7.28 1.14
C GLY A 196 2.55 -8.06 2.44
N THR A 197 3.22 -7.50 3.46
CA THR A 197 3.36 -8.12 4.79
C THR A 197 2.94 -7.17 5.90
N PRO A 198 2.51 -7.69 7.09
CA PRO A 198 2.14 -6.85 8.23
C PRO A 198 3.21 -5.84 8.63
N ASP A 199 4.48 -6.24 8.65
CA ASP A 199 5.59 -5.35 8.97
C ASP A 199 5.75 -4.24 7.93
N ALA A 200 5.67 -4.61 6.66
CA ALA A 200 5.75 -3.66 5.56
C ALA A 200 4.58 -2.67 5.56
N LEU A 201 3.38 -3.11 5.99
CA LEU A 201 2.22 -2.23 6.14
C LEU A 201 2.42 -1.20 7.25
N ILE A 202 2.98 -1.60 8.41
CA ILE A 202 3.30 -0.68 9.52
C ILE A 202 4.38 0.33 9.09
N GLU A 203 5.44 -0.14 8.44
CA GLU A 203 6.49 0.73 7.91
C GLU A 203 5.92 1.69 6.84
N GLY A 204 5.09 1.20 5.92
CA GLY A 204 4.42 2.01 4.91
C GLY A 204 3.52 3.09 5.53
N ASN A 205 2.82 2.77 6.62
CA ASN A 205 2.03 3.74 7.38
C ASN A 205 2.90 4.87 7.93
N ALA A 206 4.05 4.55 8.49
CA ALA A 206 4.98 5.56 9.01
C ALA A 206 5.54 6.44 7.88
N LEU A 207 5.94 5.83 6.75
CA LEU A 207 6.45 6.56 5.59
C LEU A 207 5.41 7.50 4.99
N ILE A 208 4.13 7.08 4.94
CA ILE A 208 3.04 7.95 4.48
C ILE A 208 2.85 9.12 5.43
N MET A 209 2.83 8.87 6.75
CA MET A 209 2.66 9.95 7.73
C MET A 209 3.81 10.96 7.71
N ASP A 210 5.04 10.54 7.37
CA ASP A 210 6.18 11.44 7.16
C ASP A 210 6.04 12.28 5.87
N ASP A 211 5.40 11.72 4.84
CA ASP A 211 5.19 12.42 3.55
C ASP A 211 3.95 13.34 3.57
N MET A 212 3.01 13.12 4.48
CA MET A 212 1.82 13.96 4.63
C MET A 212 2.18 15.40 4.94
N GLN A 213 1.53 16.33 4.23
CA GLN A 213 1.70 17.75 4.47
C GLN A 213 0.96 18.18 5.75
N ARG A 214 1.39 19.28 6.32
CA ARG A 214 0.83 19.77 7.60
C ARG A 214 -0.67 20.06 7.54
N ASP A 215 -1.17 20.48 6.41
CA ASP A 215 -2.58 20.79 6.16
C ASP A 215 -3.46 19.53 5.97
N GLU A 216 -2.84 18.38 5.75
CA GLU A 216 -3.56 17.09 5.74
C GLU A 216 -3.87 16.59 7.17
N PHE A 217 -3.25 17.19 8.20
CA PHE A 217 -3.56 16.92 9.60
C PHE A 217 -4.63 17.91 10.09
N CYS A 218 -5.86 17.44 10.19
CA CYS A 218 -7.03 18.23 10.59
C CYS A 218 -7.64 17.70 11.87
N VAL A 219 -8.04 18.60 12.76
CA VAL A 219 -8.71 18.27 14.02
C VAL A 219 -10.16 18.69 13.94
N ASP A 220 -11.05 17.74 13.62
CA ASP A 220 -12.50 17.96 13.43
C ASP A 220 -13.31 17.68 14.72
N CYS A 221 -12.65 17.27 15.81
CA CYS A 221 -13.26 17.09 17.12
C CYS A 221 -12.71 18.09 18.15
N LYS A 222 -13.38 18.20 19.30
CA LYS A 222 -12.92 19.00 20.42
C LYS A 222 -12.39 18.07 21.53
N PRO A 223 -11.06 17.85 21.64
CA PRO A 223 -10.50 17.11 22.73
C PRO A 223 -10.80 17.81 24.06
N HIS A 224 -10.73 17.08 25.19
CA HIS A 224 -10.84 17.69 26.51
C HIS A 224 -9.74 18.75 26.69
N VAL A 225 -10.07 19.86 27.36
CA VAL A 225 -9.16 21.01 27.51
C VAL A 225 -7.80 20.66 28.15
N ASP A 226 -7.76 19.64 28.99
CA ASP A 226 -6.54 19.18 29.67
C ASP A 226 -5.83 18.03 28.93
N ALA A 227 -6.38 17.53 27.83
CA ALA A 227 -5.71 16.53 26.98
C ALA A 227 -4.46 17.15 26.33
N GLN A 228 -3.33 16.46 26.42
CA GLN A 228 -2.08 16.93 25.85
C GLN A 228 -1.93 16.42 24.41
N ILE A 229 -1.91 17.35 23.46
CA ILE A 229 -1.72 17.06 22.03
C ILE A 229 -0.43 17.73 21.57
N GLN A 230 0.52 16.94 21.05
CA GLN A 230 1.83 17.39 20.61
C GLN A 230 2.11 16.90 19.19
N GLY A 231 2.65 17.77 18.32
CA GLY A 231 3.02 17.45 16.96
C GLY A 231 1.82 17.43 15.98
N LEU A 232 1.95 16.69 14.88
CA LEU A 232 0.95 16.60 13.82
C LEU A 232 -0.08 15.51 14.17
N VAL A 233 -1.30 15.90 14.46
CA VAL A 233 -2.39 14.98 14.84
C VAL A 233 -3.63 15.31 14.02
N SER A 234 -4.24 14.28 13.41
CA SER A 234 -5.54 14.36 12.78
C SER A 234 -6.56 13.62 13.62
N MET A 235 -7.76 14.21 13.84
CA MET A 235 -8.83 13.61 14.62
C MET A 235 -10.17 13.85 13.95
N GLY A 236 -10.88 12.77 13.66
CA GLY A 236 -12.19 12.79 13.04
C GLY A 236 -13.32 13.23 13.97
N GLU A 237 -14.42 13.66 13.36
CA GLU A 237 -15.64 14.11 14.03
C GLU A 237 -16.18 13.06 15.02
N GLY A 238 -16.74 13.54 16.14
CA GLY A 238 -17.38 12.69 17.15
C GLY A 238 -16.39 11.95 18.06
N SER A 239 -15.10 12.10 17.86
CA SER A 239 -14.09 11.47 18.73
C SER A 239 -13.94 12.19 20.06
N VAL A 240 -13.80 11.42 21.14
CA VAL A 240 -13.70 11.91 22.53
C VAL A 240 -12.33 11.50 23.09
N ILE A 241 -11.57 12.52 23.53
CA ILE A 241 -10.26 12.35 24.15
C ILE A 241 -10.36 12.86 25.60
N SER A 242 -10.07 12.01 26.58
CA SER A 242 -10.14 12.40 28.01
C SER A 242 -8.98 13.28 28.43
N SER A 243 -9.12 13.92 29.60
CA SER A 243 -8.17 14.91 30.16
C SER A 243 -6.78 14.34 30.46
N ASP A 244 -6.70 13.05 30.74
CA ASP A 244 -5.49 12.34 31.16
C ASP A 244 -4.78 11.63 30.01
N CYS A 245 -5.11 12.01 28.78
CA CYS A 245 -4.48 11.50 27.58
C CYS A 245 -3.29 12.35 27.12
N LEU A 246 -2.25 11.69 26.61
CA LEU A 246 -1.17 12.31 25.85
C LEU A 246 -1.15 11.73 24.44
N ILE A 247 -1.33 12.59 23.41
CA ILE A 247 -1.23 12.21 22.01
C ILE A 247 -0.03 12.92 21.41
N ARG A 248 0.91 12.15 20.88
CA ARG A 248 2.13 12.68 20.26
C ARG A 248 2.23 12.24 18.81
N GLY A 249 2.07 13.18 17.89
CA GLY A 249 2.10 12.94 16.45
C GLY A 249 3.50 12.62 15.85
N PRO A 250 3.54 12.16 14.59
CA PRO A 250 2.37 12.10 13.69
C PRO A 250 1.40 10.96 14.06
N VAL A 251 0.10 11.30 14.15
CA VAL A 251 -0.98 10.37 14.53
C VAL A 251 -2.23 10.70 13.73
N THR A 252 -2.94 9.68 13.25
CA THR A 252 -4.28 9.84 12.68
C THR A 252 -5.31 9.09 13.52
N ILE A 253 -6.38 9.77 13.93
CA ILE A 253 -7.50 9.21 14.67
C ILE A 253 -8.76 9.40 13.84
N GLY A 254 -9.50 8.32 13.64
CA GLY A 254 -10.75 8.30 12.89
C GLY A 254 -11.91 9.00 13.61
N LYS A 255 -13.12 8.78 13.11
CA LYS A 255 -14.37 9.31 13.64
C LYS A 255 -14.89 8.45 14.79
N ASN A 256 -15.65 9.10 15.71
CA ASN A 256 -16.35 8.43 16.80
C ASN A 256 -15.46 7.55 17.68
N CYS A 257 -14.19 7.89 17.83
CA CYS A 257 -13.25 7.18 18.70
C CYS A 257 -13.41 7.63 20.16
N VAL A 258 -13.10 6.74 21.09
CA VAL A 258 -13.06 7.02 22.53
C VAL A 258 -11.66 6.67 23.06
N ILE A 259 -10.90 7.68 23.52
CA ILE A 259 -9.55 7.50 24.06
C ILE A 259 -9.52 8.04 25.48
N GLU A 260 -9.25 7.17 26.46
CA GLU A 260 -9.26 7.48 27.88
C GLU A 260 -7.99 6.94 28.55
N SER A 261 -7.42 7.73 29.46
CA SER A 261 -6.27 7.35 30.31
C SER A 261 -5.12 6.70 29.52
N SER A 262 -4.80 7.25 28.34
CA SER A 262 -3.93 6.56 27.35
C SER A 262 -2.87 7.47 26.76
N PHE A 263 -1.76 6.86 26.33
CA PHE A 263 -0.75 7.48 25.49
C PHE A 263 -0.86 6.95 24.05
N ILE A 264 -1.01 7.86 23.09
CA ILE A 264 -0.92 7.53 21.67
C ILE A 264 0.34 8.16 21.11
N GLY A 265 1.31 7.32 20.75
CA GLY A 265 2.62 7.71 20.26
C GLY A 265 2.69 7.84 18.74
N PRO A 266 3.84 8.30 18.23
CA PRO A 266 4.03 8.58 16.81
C PRO A 266 3.75 7.38 15.90
N TYR A 267 3.39 7.70 14.65
CA TYR A 267 3.12 6.75 13.58
C TYR A 267 1.99 5.76 13.87
N THR A 268 1.04 6.20 14.70
CA THR A 268 -0.15 5.40 15.02
C THR A 268 -1.34 5.87 14.19
N ALA A 269 -1.98 4.92 13.49
CA ALA A 269 -3.24 5.14 12.80
C ALA A 269 -4.37 4.41 13.54
N ILE A 270 -5.41 5.14 13.94
CA ILE A 270 -6.56 4.63 14.68
C ILE A 270 -7.79 4.82 13.79
N GLY A 271 -8.44 3.72 13.39
CA GLY A 271 -9.64 3.69 12.55
C GLY A 271 -10.87 4.24 13.25
N ASP A 272 -11.99 4.30 12.53
CA ASP A 272 -13.26 4.81 13.04
C ASP A 272 -13.86 3.92 14.16
N GLY A 273 -14.51 4.54 15.13
CA GLY A 273 -15.22 3.83 16.19
C GLY A 273 -14.34 3.04 17.18
N VAL A 274 -13.04 3.26 17.16
CA VAL A 274 -12.09 2.57 18.06
C VAL A 274 -12.22 3.09 19.47
N THR A 275 -12.16 2.16 20.44
CA THR A 275 -12.09 2.47 21.88
C THR A 275 -10.73 2.07 22.43
N ILE A 276 -9.98 3.00 23.02
CA ILE A 276 -8.67 2.76 23.66
C ILE A 276 -8.70 3.28 25.09
N LYS A 277 -8.39 2.39 26.07
CA LYS A 277 -8.39 2.73 27.48
C LYS A 277 -7.16 2.17 28.20
N ASN A 278 -6.64 2.94 29.14
CA ASN A 278 -5.59 2.53 30.09
C ASN A 278 -4.30 1.98 29.43
N THR A 279 -3.97 2.37 28.20
CA THR A 279 -2.88 1.77 27.44
C THR A 279 -1.95 2.80 26.79
N GLU A 280 -0.79 2.32 26.35
CA GLU A 280 0.15 3.04 25.49
C GLU A 280 0.19 2.36 24.13
N VAL A 281 -0.09 3.09 23.06
CA VAL A 281 -0.06 2.58 21.68
C VAL A 281 0.83 3.48 20.83
N GLU A 282 1.82 2.91 20.16
CA GLU A 282 2.66 3.65 19.21
C GLU A 282 3.09 2.78 18.02
N HIS A 283 3.44 3.43 16.91
CA HIS A 283 3.91 2.78 15.68
C HIS A 283 3.04 1.59 15.27
N SER A 284 1.71 1.78 15.29
CA SER A 284 0.72 0.72 15.15
C SER A 284 -0.46 1.16 14.29
N ILE A 285 -1.15 0.19 13.72
CA ILE A 285 -2.41 0.42 13.00
C ILE A 285 -3.52 -0.32 13.73
N VAL A 286 -4.51 0.43 14.19
CA VAL A 286 -5.71 -0.09 14.86
C VAL A 286 -6.88 0.14 13.91
N PHE A 287 -7.46 -0.94 13.39
CA PHE A 287 -8.57 -0.86 12.45
C PHE A 287 -9.89 -0.54 13.14
N GLU A 288 -10.90 -0.23 12.33
CA GLU A 288 -12.22 0.25 12.76
C GLU A 288 -12.89 -0.67 13.79
N GLY A 289 -13.61 -0.07 14.73
CA GLY A 289 -14.40 -0.75 15.75
C GLY A 289 -13.61 -1.55 16.78
N ALA A 290 -12.27 -1.54 16.75
CA ALA A 290 -11.47 -2.28 17.71
C ALA A 290 -11.58 -1.70 19.12
N THR A 291 -11.48 -2.56 20.12
CA THR A 291 -11.48 -2.18 21.55
C THR A 291 -10.20 -2.64 22.22
N ILE A 292 -9.49 -1.70 22.83
CA ILE A 292 -8.25 -1.97 23.57
C ILE A 292 -8.41 -1.41 24.99
N ASP A 293 -8.40 -2.28 26.00
CA ASP A 293 -8.41 -1.89 27.42
C ASP A 293 -7.39 -2.75 28.16
N THR A 294 -6.16 -2.30 28.16
CA THR A 294 -5.02 -3.04 28.73
C THR A 294 -4.02 -2.08 29.37
N THR A 295 -3.35 -2.50 30.42
CA THR A 295 -2.27 -1.74 31.01
C THR A 295 -0.91 -1.99 30.35
N ARG A 296 -0.89 -2.70 29.22
CA ARG A 296 0.31 -3.03 28.48
C ARG A 296 0.59 -2.03 27.38
N ARG A 297 1.86 -1.84 27.07
CA ARG A 297 2.30 -1.04 25.94
C ARG A 297 2.23 -1.88 24.65
N ILE A 298 1.61 -1.33 23.63
CA ILE A 298 1.42 -1.93 22.30
C ILE A 298 2.29 -1.16 21.30
N VAL A 299 3.19 -1.85 20.64
CA VAL A 299 4.15 -1.27 19.70
C VAL A 299 4.28 -2.15 18.46
N ASN A 300 4.49 -1.55 17.29
CA ASN A 300 4.67 -2.26 16.01
C ASN A 300 3.58 -3.31 15.76
N SER A 301 2.33 -2.94 15.96
CA SER A 301 1.22 -3.89 15.98
C SER A 301 0.14 -3.54 14.97
N LEU A 302 -0.51 -4.58 14.43
CA LEU A 302 -1.76 -4.49 13.68
C LEU A 302 -2.88 -5.07 14.51
N ILE A 303 -3.95 -4.28 14.73
CA ILE A 303 -5.14 -4.70 15.45
C ILE A 303 -6.31 -4.66 14.46
N GLY A 304 -6.87 -5.82 14.12
CA GLY A 304 -7.88 -5.96 13.08
C GLY A 304 -9.24 -5.35 13.41
N VAL A 305 -10.12 -5.33 12.42
CA VAL A 305 -11.48 -4.78 12.53
C VAL A 305 -12.27 -5.49 13.64
N ASN A 306 -12.92 -4.71 14.52
CA ASN A 306 -13.71 -5.21 15.66
C ASN A 306 -12.94 -6.15 16.62
N ALA A 307 -11.61 -6.16 16.56
CA ALA A 307 -10.80 -6.94 17.49
C ALA A 307 -10.92 -6.40 18.91
N THR A 308 -10.91 -7.30 19.90
CA THR A 308 -10.95 -6.93 21.33
C THR A 308 -9.70 -7.43 22.02
N LEU A 309 -8.97 -6.52 22.64
CA LEU A 309 -7.76 -6.76 23.42
C LEU A 309 -7.95 -6.24 24.84
N VAL A 310 -7.99 -7.14 25.82
CA VAL A 310 -8.21 -6.80 27.24
C VAL A 310 -7.23 -7.53 28.14
N ASP A 311 -6.90 -6.92 29.30
CA ASP A 311 -6.06 -7.58 30.28
C ASP A 311 -6.83 -8.68 31.03
N HIS A 312 -6.25 -9.87 31.10
CA HIS A 312 -6.66 -10.83 32.11
C HIS A 312 -6.15 -10.38 33.48
N LYS A 313 -7.02 -10.34 34.49
CA LYS A 313 -6.70 -9.86 35.83
C LYS A 313 -5.62 -10.72 36.54
N ARG A 314 -4.35 -10.54 36.17
CA ARG A 314 -3.20 -11.16 36.86
C ARG A 314 -2.15 -10.10 37.21
N SER A 315 -1.50 -10.24 38.37
CA SER A 315 -0.45 -9.36 38.88
C SER A 315 0.93 -9.80 38.38
N HIS A 316 1.31 -9.41 37.17
CA HIS A 316 2.67 -9.63 36.62
C HIS A 316 3.28 -8.33 36.11
N PRO A 317 4.64 -8.23 36.01
CA PRO A 317 5.29 -7.04 35.45
C PRO A 317 4.78 -6.72 34.04
N LYS A 318 4.60 -5.43 33.76
CA LYS A 318 4.20 -4.96 32.44
C LYS A 318 5.32 -5.18 31.43
N THR A 319 5.02 -5.80 30.29
CA THR A 319 5.95 -6.03 29.19
C THR A 319 5.42 -5.41 27.90
N SER A 320 6.30 -5.12 26.96
CA SER A 320 5.90 -4.71 25.61
C SER A 320 5.50 -5.94 24.80
N HIS A 321 4.42 -5.81 24.02
CA HIS A 321 3.97 -6.84 23.08
C HIS A 321 3.92 -6.25 21.65
N ARG A 322 4.40 -7.04 20.69
CA ARG A 322 4.13 -6.83 19.28
C ARG A 322 3.01 -7.76 18.86
N LEU A 323 1.91 -7.20 18.33
CA LEU A 323 0.73 -7.95 17.96
C LEU A 323 0.38 -7.71 16.49
N VAL A 324 0.00 -8.79 15.81
CA VAL A 324 -0.67 -8.78 14.51
C VAL A 324 -1.95 -9.58 14.70
N ILE A 325 -3.08 -8.85 14.80
CA ILE A 325 -4.36 -9.45 15.15
C ILE A 325 -5.33 -9.20 14.01
N GLY A 326 -5.88 -10.29 13.49
CA GLY A 326 -6.86 -10.27 12.40
C GLY A 326 -8.22 -9.70 12.82
N ASP A 327 -9.11 -9.56 11.86
CA ASP A 327 -10.45 -9.02 12.07
C ASP A 327 -11.29 -9.90 13.02
N ASN A 328 -12.11 -9.24 13.84
CA ASN A 328 -13.01 -9.88 14.81
C ASN A 328 -12.32 -10.83 15.82
N SER A 329 -11.02 -10.64 16.05
CA SER A 329 -10.28 -11.44 17.03
C SER A 329 -10.53 -10.94 18.46
N PHE A 330 -10.50 -11.86 19.43
CA PHE A 330 -10.44 -11.58 20.85
C PHE A 330 -9.10 -12.06 21.39
N VAL A 331 -8.39 -11.19 22.08
CA VAL A 331 -7.08 -11.52 22.70
C VAL A 331 -7.09 -11.07 24.16
N GLU A 332 -6.77 -11.99 25.06
CA GLU A 332 -6.56 -11.75 26.48
C GLU A 332 -5.07 -11.94 26.79
N LEU A 333 -4.41 -10.91 27.37
CA LEU A 333 -2.95 -10.85 27.62
C LEU A 333 -2.59 -10.99 29.10
#